data_301621113b16b3b12935386e6e20c81b
#
_entry.id   301621113b16b3b12935386e6e20c81b
#
_cell.length_a   1.000
_cell.length_b   1.000
_cell.length_c   1.000
_cell.angle_alpha   90.00
_cell.angle_beta   90.00
_cell.angle_gamma   90.00
#
_symmetry.space_group_name_H-M   'P 1'
#
loop_
_entity.id
_entity.type
_entity.pdbx_description
1 polymer ?
#
loop_
_entity_poly.entity_id
_entity_poly.type
_entity_poly.pdbx_seq_one_letter_code
_entity_poly.pdbx_strand_id
1 'polypeptide(L)'
;MPYAIAPIGCRPWLLNGLSDRLIVSHYETNYGGAVQRLNAITEKLRALDFSTVPEFQIAGLKRDELVALNSMALHELYFASLGGDGKPTERMASALKESFGSADRWRDEFTAMARALSGSGWVLLVYLPRERRLVNQYALDHTQNLATGTPILALDMYEHAYHIDFGANTAAYIDAAMRNVDWARAELRYLSATGEGERGAGMAAQQTELPCVSVEAIRDRMAGGETLQVIDVRPAKYHELEKSTMAGATWRDPERVGEWSGELSKSEPVLVYCVYGFHVGCGVTAALRKEGFDARYVAGGLSAWKAIGEHRSAEAET
;
A
#
# COMPACT_ATOMS: atom_id res chain seq x y z
N MET A 1 8.69 -5.60 -16.93
CA MET A 1 7.29 -5.60 -16.47
C MET A 1 7.02 -4.23 -15.87
N PRO A 2 5.81 -3.68 -15.98
CA PRO A 2 5.43 -2.47 -15.27
C PRO A 2 5.35 -2.73 -13.76
N TYR A 3 5.51 -1.68 -12.97
CA TYR A 3 5.26 -1.73 -11.52
C TYR A 3 3.76 -1.81 -11.27
N ALA A 4 3.35 -2.67 -10.33
CA ALA A 4 1.96 -2.86 -9.95
C ALA A 4 1.64 -2.14 -8.63
N ILE A 5 0.38 -1.77 -8.45
CA ILE A 5 -0.12 -1.23 -7.18
C ILE A 5 -0.14 -2.36 -6.14
N ALA A 6 0.59 -2.18 -5.06
CA ALA A 6 0.48 -3.06 -3.90
C ALA A 6 -0.84 -2.79 -3.15
N PRO A 7 -1.57 -3.83 -2.70
CA PRO A 7 -2.73 -3.64 -1.83
C PRO A 7 -2.36 -2.83 -0.58
N ILE A 8 -3.27 -1.95 -0.12
CA ILE A 8 -3.01 -1.15 1.08
C ILE A 8 -2.72 -2.05 2.28
N GLY A 9 -1.64 -1.76 2.99
CA GLY A 9 -1.13 -2.62 4.06
C GLY A 9 -1.94 -2.56 5.36
N CYS A 10 -2.69 -1.47 5.60
CA CYS A 10 -3.49 -1.27 6.81
C CYS A 10 -4.98 -1.35 6.52
N ARG A 11 -5.79 -1.34 7.59
CA ARG A 11 -7.25 -1.20 7.52
C ARG A 11 -7.62 0.22 7.93
N PRO A 12 -7.90 1.14 6.98
CA PRO A 12 -8.10 2.55 7.28
C PRO A 12 -9.12 2.81 8.39
N TRP A 13 -10.25 2.09 8.37
CA TRP A 13 -11.34 2.25 9.36
C TRP A 13 -11.02 1.76 10.79
N LEU A 14 -9.86 1.11 11.00
CA LEU A 14 -9.41 0.66 12.33
C LEU A 14 -8.31 1.55 12.91
N LEU A 15 -7.83 2.53 12.15
CA LEU A 15 -6.75 3.39 12.62
C LEU A 15 -7.25 4.35 13.71
N ASN A 16 -6.45 4.47 14.76
CA ASN A 16 -6.76 5.32 15.91
C ASN A 16 -6.33 6.76 15.64
N GLY A 17 -7.30 7.61 15.27
CA GLY A 17 -7.08 9.05 15.07
C GLY A 17 -6.54 9.45 13.69
N LEU A 18 -6.55 8.53 12.72
CA LEU A 18 -6.34 8.82 11.30
C LEU A 18 -7.62 8.43 10.56
N SER A 19 -8.22 9.35 9.79
CA SER A 19 -9.48 9.07 9.10
C SER A 19 -9.31 8.21 7.85
N ASP A 20 -10.34 7.44 7.51
CA ASP A 20 -10.41 6.73 6.22
C ASP A 20 -10.14 7.67 5.05
N ARG A 21 -10.74 8.87 5.09
CA ARG A 21 -10.62 9.88 4.04
C ARG A 21 -9.16 10.28 3.80
N LEU A 22 -8.40 10.51 4.87
CA LEU A 22 -6.97 10.85 4.78
C LEU A 22 -6.20 9.72 4.12
N ILE A 23 -6.34 8.50 4.65
CA ILE A 23 -5.57 7.33 4.21
C ILE A 23 -5.92 6.94 2.77
N VAL A 24 -7.19 6.98 2.41
CA VAL A 24 -7.66 6.65 1.05
C VAL A 24 -7.17 7.68 0.04
N SER A 25 -7.29 8.98 0.35
CA SER A 25 -6.76 10.04 -0.52
C SER A 25 -5.26 9.90 -0.73
N HIS A 26 -4.52 9.63 0.32
CA HIS A 26 -3.07 9.41 0.29
C HIS A 26 -2.70 8.20 -0.58
N TYR A 27 -3.40 7.07 -0.40
CA TYR A 27 -3.16 5.84 -1.17
C TYR A 27 -3.55 5.98 -2.64
N GLU A 28 -4.77 6.44 -2.92
CA GLU A 28 -5.28 6.51 -4.30
C GLU A 28 -4.58 7.58 -5.14
N THR A 29 -4.26 8.73 -4.53
CA THR A 29 -3.72 9.88 -5.27
C THR A 29 -2.21 9.93 -5.23
N ASN A 30 -1.59 9.93 -4.03
CA ASN A 30 -0.15 10.15 -3.90
C ASN A 30 0.64 8.89 -4.23
N TYR A 31 0.32 7.77 -3.60
CA TYR A 31 0.97 6.50 -3.91
C TYR A 31 0.63 6.01 -5.32
N GLY A 32 -0.64 6.01 -5.71
CA GLY A 32 -1.06 5.64 -7.06
C GLY A 32 -0.38 6.49 -8.12
N GLY A 33 -0.32 7.81 -7.91
CA GLY A 33 0.39 8.74 -8.79
C GLY A 33 1.89 8.47 -8.90
N ALA A 34 2.54 8.04 -7.81
CA ALA A 34 3.96 7.66 -7.83
C ALA A 34 4.20 6.42 -8.72
N VAL A 35 3.36 5.39 -8.59
CA VAL A 35 3.45 4.16 -9.41
C VAL A 35 3.20 4.46 -10.88
N GLN A 36 2.16 5.24 -11.19
CA GLN A 36 1.86 5.66 -12.58
C GLN A 36 3.02 6.44 -13.19
N ARG A 37 3.58 7.41 -12.45
CA ARG A 37 4.73 8.20 -12.90
C ARG A 37 5.95 7.32 -13.15
N LEU A 38 6.24 6.39 -12.25
CA LEU A 38 7.35 5.46 -12.39
C LEU A 38 7.21 4.60 -13.65
N ASN A 39 6.02 4.08 -13.92
CA ASN A 39 5.73 3.32 -15.14
C ASN A 39 5.95 4.16 -16.40
N ALA A 40 5.44 5.40 -16.42
CA ALA A 40 5.61 6.30 -17.55
C ALA A 40 7.09 6.67 -17.82
N ILE A 41 7.88 6.88 -16.76
CA ILE A 41 9.32 7.16 -16.86
C ILE A 41 10.06 5.92 -17.36
N THR A 42 9.74 4.74 -16.82
CA THR A 42 10.36 3.47 -17.22
C THR A 42 10.13 3.19 -18.72
N GLU A 43 8.92 3.47 -19.21
CA GLU A 43 8.61 3.30 -20.63
C GLU A 43 9.37 4.28 -21.50
N LYS A 44 9.48 5.56 -21.08
CA LYS A 44 10.31 6.54 -21.78
C LYS A 44 11.79 6.11 -21.85
N LEU A 45 12.34 5.63 -20.71
CA LEU A 45 13.72 5.16 -20.67
C LEU A 45 13.98 3.96 -21.60
N ARG A 46 13.02 3.03 -21.70
CA ARG A 46 13.11 1.88 -22.63
C ARG A 46 13.13 2.29 -24.09
N ALA A 47 12.44 3.37 -24.45
CA ALA A 47 12.35 3.86 -25.81
C ALA A 47 13.56 4.71 -26.24
N LEU A 48 14.48 5.07 -25.34
CA LEU A 48 15.64 5.90 -25.64
C LEU A 48 16.75 5.11 -26.34
N ASP A 49 17.34 5.73 -27.35
CA ASP A 49 18.65 5.36 -27.85
C ASP A 49 19.74 6.11 -27.05
N PHE A 50 20.34 5.41 -26.09
CA PHE A 50 21.38 5.99 -25.22
C PHE A 50 22.66 6.43 -25.94
N SER A 51 22.86 6.04 -27.20
CA SER A 51 24.01 6.49 -27.98
C SER A 51 23.82 7.89 -28.58
N THR A 52 22.57 8.35 -28.69
CA THR A 52 22.23 9.61 -29.38
C THR A 52 21.45 10.61 -28.52
N VAL A 53 20.83 10.15 -27.44
CA VAL A 53 20.01 11.02 -26.57
C VAL A 53 20.90 12.04 -25.85
N PRO A 54 20.45 13.31 -25.69
CA PRO A 54 21.20 14.31 -24.96
C PRO A 54 21.37 13.94 -23.47
N GLU A 55 22.58 14.18 -22.94
CA GLU A 55 22.93 13.81 -21.55
C GLU A 55 22.00 14.43 -20.50
N PHE A 56 21.56 15.69 -20.70
CA PHE A 56 20.64 16.35 -19.76
C PHE A 56 19.27 15.66 -19.69
N GLN A 57 18.82 15.06 -20.80
CA GLN A 57 17.56 14.31 -20.82
C GLN A 57 17.69 13.00 -20.03
N ILE A 58 18.82 12.31 -20.18
CA ILE A 58 19.13 11.10 -19.37
C ILE A 58 19.17 11.48 -17.88
N ALA A 59 19.92 12.53 -17.54
CA ALA A 59 20.06 12.99 -16.16
C ALA A 59 18.69 13.33 -15.52
N GLY A 60 17.83 14.06 -16.26
CA GLY A 60 16.48 14.40 -15.83
C GLY A 60 15.61 13.15 -15.57
N LEU A 61 15.53 12.26 -16.56
CA LEU A 61 14.73 11.03 -16.45
C LEU A 61 15.23 10.09 -15.34
N LYS A 62 16.55 9.95 -15.15
CA LYS A 62 17.11 9.11 -14.09
C LYS A 62 16.90 9.70 -12.71
N ARG A 63 16.89 11.03 -12.57
CA ARG A 63 16.49 11.70 -11.33
C ARG A 63 15.01 11.47 -11.04
N ASP A 64 14.14 11.64 -12.03
CA ASP A 64 12.70 11.45 -11.90
C ASP A 64 12.35 9.98 -11.59
N GLU A 65 13.07 9.03 -12.18
CA GLU A 65 12.94 7.60 -11.86
C GLU A 65 13.26 7.33 -10.39
N LEU A 66 14.38 7.87 -9.87
CA LEU A 66 14.77 7.73 -8.47
C LEU A 66 13.70 8.30 -7.53
N VAL A 67 13.19 9.50 -7.83
CA VAL A 67 12.12 10.14 -7.06
C VAL A 67 10.87 9.27 -7.04
N ALA A 68 10.41 8.79 -8.20
CA ALA A 68 9.19 8.02 -8.31
C ALA A 68 9.34 6.63 -7.67
N LEU A 69 10.50 5.97 -7.82
CA LEU A 69 10.79 4.66 -7.23
C LEU A 69 10.80 4.74 -5.69
N ASN A 70 11.52 5.71 -5.13
CA ASN A 70 11.55 5.89 -3.68
C ASN A 70 10.19 6.35 -3.13
N SER A 71 9.46 7.22 -3.86
CA SER A 71 8.10 7.61 -3.48
C SER A 71 7.20 6.38 -3.38
N MET A 72 7.19 5.52 -4.40
CA MET A 72 6.44 4.26 -4.38
C MET A 72 6.84 3.40 -3.16
N ALA A 73 8.13 3.11 -3.01
CA ALA A 73 8.62 2.20 -1.97
C ALA A 73 8.36 2.73 -0.54
N LEU A 74 8.54 4.03 -0.31
CA LEU A 74 8.30 4.65 0.99
C LEU A 74 6.82 4.73 1.35
N HIS A 75 5.92 4.97 0.39
CA HIS A 75 4.49 4.87 0.61
C HIS A 75 4.04 3.44 0.96
N GLU A 76 4.55 2.43 0.24
CA GLU A 76 4.28 1.03 0.57
C GLU A 76 4.74 0.69 1.99
N LEU A 77 5.93 1.13 2.35
CA LEU A 77 6.46 0.95 3.71
C LEU A 77 5.61 1.70 4.75
N TYR A 78 5.19 2.93 4.47
CA TYR A 78 4.33 3.72 5.35
C TYR A 78 3.00 3.02 5.63
N PHE A 79 2.27 2.62 4.59
CA PHE A 79 0.99 1.92 4.76
C PHE A 79 1.17 0.55 5.44
N ALA A 80 2.27 -0.15 5.17
CA ALA A 80 2.60 -1.41 5.83
C ALA A 80 3.09 -1.22 7.28
N SER A 81 3.38 0.00 7.70
CA SER A 81 3.80 0.34 9.06
C SER A 81 2.63 0.74 9.96
N LEU A 82 1.42 0.88 9.40
CA LEU A 82 0.20 1.27 10.13
C LEU A 82 -0.69 0.05 10.42
N GLY A 83 -1.53 0.19 11.45
CA GLY A 83 -2.56 -0.80 11.81
C GLY A 83 -2.26 -1.64 13.05
N GLY A 84 -1.17 -1.32 13.76
CA GLY A 84 -0.83 -1.89 15.07
C GLY A 84 -1.35 -1.04 16.23
N ASP A 85 -0.85 -1.32 17.42
CA ASP A 85 -1.18 -0.64 18.68
C ASP A 85 -0.09 0.35 19.16
N GLY A 86 0.94 0.57 18.35
CA GLY A 86 2.07 1.46 18.64
C GLY A 86 3.06 0.95 19.68
N LYS A 87 2.90 -0.30 20.16
CA LYS A 87 3.77 -0.89 21.18
C LYS A 87 4.82 -1.80 20.54
N PRO A 88 6.12 -1.56 20.74
CA PRO A 88 7.16 -2.45 20.25
C PRO A 88 6.99 -3.88 20.78
N THR A 89 7.19 -4.87 19.91
CA THR A 89 7.35 -6.26 20.35
C THR A 89 8.59 -6.39 21.25
N GLU A 90 8.70 -7.46 22.02
CA GLU A 90 9.86 -7.69 22.90
C GLU A 90 11.17 -7.63 22.13
N ARG A 91 11.19 -8.21 20.92
CA ARG A 91 12.38 -8.21 20.07
C ARG A 91 12.72 -6.82 19.58
N MET A 92 11.74 -6.07 19.09
CA MET A 92 11.97 -4.70 18.63
C MET A 92 12.35 -3.79 19.79
N ALA A 93 11.75 -3.95 20.98
CA ALA A 93 12.15 -3.21 22.18
C ALA A 93 13.61 -3.49 22.55
N SER A 94 14.07 -4.73 22.44
CA SER A 94 15.49 -5.11 22.67
C SER A 94 16.41 -4.46 21.63
N ALA A 95 16.08 -4.52 20.34
CA ALA A 95 16.87 -3.92 19.25
C ALA A 95 16.95 -2.39 19.38
N LEU A 96 15.84 -1.74 19.76
CA LEU A 96 15.79 -0.30 20.03
C LEU A 96 16.64 0.05 21.26
N LYS A 97 16.57 -0.75 22.33
CA LYS A 97 17.40 -0.55 23.53
C LYS A 97 18.88 -0.66 23.20
N GLU A 98 19.28 -1.65 22.41
CA GLU A 98 20.67 -1.83 21.99
C GLU A 98 21.18 -0.63 21.17
N SER A 99 20.36 -0.11 20.26
CA SER A 99 20.78 0.95 19.34
C SER A 99 20.66 2.35 19.91
N PHE A 100 19.66 2.62 20.78
CA PHE A 100 19.32 3.96 21.28
C PHE A 100 19.37 4.10 22.80
N GLY A 101 19.57 3.01 23.53
CA GLY A 101 19.56 2.96 25.00
C GLY A 101 18.20 2.61 25.60
N SER A 102 17.08 2.98 24.98
CA SER A 102 15.72 2.55 25.31
C SER A 102 14.77 2.78 24.13
N ALA A 103 13.60 2.11 24.16
CA ALA A 103 12.54 2.36 23.20
C ALA A 103 11.95 3.79 23.32
N ASP A 104 11.86 4.31 24.55
CA ASP A 104 11.36 5.68 24.80
C ASP A 104 12.33 6.71 24.21
N ARG A 105 13.63 6.56 24.42
CA ARG A 105 14.63 7.45 23.85
C ARG A 105 14.61 7.42 22.31
N TRP A 106 14.46 6.24 21.72
CA TRP A 106 14.24 6.14 20.29
C TRP A 106 13.01 6.94 19.85
N ARG A 107 11.89 6.75 20.53
CA ARG A 107 10.64 7.44 20.22
C ARG A 107 10.79 8.95 20.32
N ASP A 108 11.44 9.44 21.37
CA ASP A 108 11.69 10.87 21.57
C ASP A 108 12.51 11.45 20.43
N GLU A 109 13.60 10.78 20.02
CA GLU A 109 14.45 11.18 18.91
C GLU A 109 13.66 11.17 17.58
N PHE A 110 12.97 10.05 17.27
CA PHE A 110 12.19 9.88 16.06
C PHE A 110 11.09 10.94 15.90
N THR A 111 10.34 11.21 16.98
CA THR A 111 9.27 12.21 16.96
C THR A 111 9.82 13.64 16.98
N ALA A 112 10.96 13.91 17.61
CA ALA A 112 11.62 15.21 17.53
C ALA A 112 12.09 15.50 16.10
N MET A 113 12.65 14.50 15.43
CA MET A 113 13.01 14.61 14.01
C MET A 113 11.77 14.90 13.13
N ALA A 114 10.66 14.18 13.37
CA ALA A 114 9.42 14.43 12.63
C ALA A 114 8.89 15.85 12.80
N ARG A 115 8.91 16.38 14.04
CA ARG A 115 8.52 17.78 14.32
C ARG A 115 9.43 18.82 13.66
N ALA A 116 10.69 18.47 13.42
CA ALA A 116 11.65 19.36 12.76
C ALA A 116 11.46 19.43 11.23
N LEU A 117 10.72 18.50 10.63
CA LEU A 117 10.34 18.56 9.22
C LEU A 117 9.12 19.47 9.03
N SER A 118 9.26 20.45 8.13
CA SER A 118 8.22 21.45 7.86
C SER A 118 7.54 21.17 6.53
N GLY A 119 6.55 20.24 6.53
CA GLY A 119 5.65 20.02 5.40
C GLY A 119 6.20 19.22 4.23
N SER A 120 7.42 18.66 4.33
CA SER A 120 7.93 17.71 3.34
C SER A 120 9.02 16.82 3.92
N GLY A 121 9.09 15.57 3.41
CA GLY A 121 10.10 14.60 3.75
C GLY A 121 9.59 13.43 4.56
N TRP A 122 10.51 12.58 4.96
CA TRP A 122 10.26 11.33 5.68
C TRP A 122 11.16 11.21 6.90
N VAL A 123 10.68 10.57 7.95
CA VAL A 123 11.52 10.05 9.02
C VAL A 123 11.49 8.53 8.96
N LEU A 124 12.66 7.93 8.93
CA LEU A 124 12.84 6.50 8.74
C LEU A 124 13.56 5.89 9.93
N LEU A 125 13.11 4.73 10.39
CA LEU A 125 13.95 3.83 11.18
C LEU A 125 14.63 2.88 10.21
N VAL A 126 15.95 2.86 10.21
CA VAL A 126 16.78 2.15 9.22
C VAL A 126 17.72 1.19 9.93
N TYR A 127 17.83 -0.05 9.44
CA TYR A 127 18.85 -0.98 9.87
C TYR A 127 20.11 -0.84 8.99
N LEU A 128 21.26 -0.71 9.63
CA LEU A 128 22.57 -0.67 8.98
C LEU A 128 23.26 -2.05 9.13
N PRO A 129 23.34 -2.86 8.04
CA PRO A 129 23.86 -4.23 8.11
C PRO A 129 25.32 -4.31 8.53
N ARG A 130 26.15 -3.34 8.09
CA ARG A 130 27.58 -3.30 8.41
C ARG A 130 27.82 -3.01 9.90
N GLU A 131 27.12 -2.03 10.44
CA GLU A 131 27.20 -1.58 11.84
C GLU A 131 26.34 -2.44 12.77
N ARG A 132 25.44 -3.27 12.19
CA ARG A 132 24.51 -4.16 12.89
C ARG A 132 23.65 -3.42 13.92
N ARG A 133 23.17 -2.23 13.58
CA ARG A 133 22.35 -1.38 14.46
C ARG A 133 21.25 -0.66 13.71
N LEU A 134 20.27 -0.18 14.48
CA LEU A 134 19.22 0.72 13.99
C LEU A 134 19.68 2.18 14.13
N VAL A 135 19.27 3.02 13.18
CA VAL A 135 19.43 4.47 13.20
C VAL A 135 18.16 5.16 12.74
N ASN A 136 17.90 6.38 13.22
CA ASN A 136 16.91 7.25 12.62
C ASN A 136 17.56 8.04 11.48
N GLN A 137 16.82 8.24 10.39
CA GLN A 137 17.29 8.95 9.20
C GLN A 137 16.23 9.94 8.72
N TYR A 138 16.67 11.12 8.27
CA TYR A 138 15.88 11.99 7.40
C TYR A 138 15.97 11.55 5.95
N ALA A 139 14.84 11.65 5.22
CA ALA A 139 14.82 11.79 3.79
C ALA A 139 14.05 13.08 3.48
N LEU A 140 14.76 14.18 3.25
CA LEU A 140 14.16 15.52 3.03
C LEU A 140 13.38 15.58 1.73
N ASP A 141 13.71 14.70 0.79
CA ASP A 141 12.94 14.39 -0.39
C ASP A 141 13.12 12.91 -0.78
N HIS A 142 12.46 12.47 -1.84
CA HIS A 142 12.53 11.10 -2.31
C HIS A 142 13.87 10.71 -2.98
N THR A 143 14.84 11.62 -3.09
CA THR A 143 16.18 11.29 -3.63
C THR A 143 17.16 10.85 -2.56
N GLN A 144 16.78 10.96 -1.28
CA GLN A 144 17.69 10.72 -0.16
C GLN A 144 17.43 9.37 0.51
N ASN A 145 18.46 8.54 0.53
CA ASN A 145 18.48 7.29 1.30
C ASN A 145 19.91 6.95 1.70
N LEU A 146 20.09 6.20 2.80
CA LEU A 146 21.38 5.63 3.17
C LEU A 146 21.72 4.48 2.23
N ALA A 147 22.86 4.57 1.53
CA ALA A 147 23.25 3.61 0.49
C ALA A 147 23.25 2.14 0.95
N THR A 148 23.51 1.89 2.23
CA THR A 148 23.57 0.54 2.82
C THR A 148 22.43 0.28 3.80
N GLY A 149 21.54 1.23 4.00
CA GLY A 149 20.44 1.14 4.96
C GLY A 149 19.24 0.36 4.44
N THR A 150 18.63 -0.45 5.29
CA THR A 150 17.35 -1.10 5.02
C THR A 150 16.28 -0.42 5.86
N PRO A 151 15.31 0.30 5.26
CA PRO A 151 14.22 0.93 5.99
C PRO A 151 13.31 -0.10 6.66
N ILE A 152 13.04 0.09 7.95
CA ILE A 152 12.21 -0.78 8.79
C ILE A 152 10.86 -0.15 9.08
N LEU A 153 10.84 1.18 9.29
CA LEU A 153 9.65 1.98 9.55
C LEU A 153 9.77 3.30 8.80
N ALA A 154 8.68 3.78 8.23
CA ALA A 154 8.60 5.10 7.61
C ALA A 154 7.46 5.91 8.21
N LEU A 155 7.71 7.20 8.47
CA LEU A 155 6.71 8.20 8.79
C LEU A 155 6.75 9.27 7.70
N ASP A 156 5.63 9.44 7.02
CA ASP A 156 5.44 10.46 6.00
C ASP A 156 5.15 11.82 6.66
N MET A 157 5.96 12.83 6.35
CA MET A 157 5.80 14.20 6.85
C MET A 157 5.43 15.19 5.75
N TYR A 158 5.10 14.72 4.55
CA TYR A 158 4.47 15.57 3.53
C TYR A 158 3.06 15.99 3.96
N GLU A 159 2.62 17.17 3.58
CA GLU A 159 1.29 17.71 3.96
C GLU A 159 0.14 16.79 3.57
N HIS A 160 0.24 16.07 2.46
CA HIS A 160 -0.79 15.13 2.04
C HIS A 160 -1.03 13.96 3.03
N ALA A 161 -0.04 13.65 3.88
CA ALA A 161 -0.15 12.59 4.89
C ALA A 161 -0.96 13.02 6.12
N TYR A 162 -1.23 14.33 6.32
CA TYR A 162 -1.88 14.81 7.55
C TYR A 162 -2.84 15.98 7.38
N HIS A 163 -2.74 16.79 6.33
CA HIS A 163 -3.44 18.07 6.23
C HIS A 163 -4.98 17.92 6.26
N ILE A 164 -5.53 16.85 5.72
CA ILE A 164 -6.97 16.58 5.68
C ILE A 164 -7.56 16.50 7.11
N ASP A 165 -6.86 15.84 8.03
CA ASP A 165 -7.35 15.59 9.41
C ASP A 165 -6.84 16.61 10.42
N PHE A 166 -5.62 17.11 10.23
CA PHE A 166 -4.89 17.86 11.25
C PHE A 166 -4.56 19.30 10.85
N GLY A 167 -4.78 19.68 9.59
CA GLY A 167 -4.32 20.97 9.08
C GLY A 167 -2.82 21.14 9.33
N ALA A 168 -2.42 22.24 9.96
CA ALA A 168 -1.03 22.52 10.31
C ALA A 168 -0.55 21.87 11.63
N ASN A 169 -1.41 21.11 12.34
CA ASN A 169 -1.06 20.49 13.62
C ASN A 169 -0.30 19.17 13.44
N THR A 170 0.96 19.28 13.01
CA THR A 170 1.84 18.12 12.79
C THR A 170 2.09 17.30 14.05
N ALA A 171 2.10 17.92 15.24
CA ALA A 171 2.28 17.21 16.50
C ALA A 171 1.16 16.19 16.76
N ALA A 172 -0.09 16.59 16.52
CA ALA A 172 -1.23 15.68 16.67
C ALA A 172 -1.21 14.53 15.64
N TYR A 173 -0.77 14.81 14.40
CA TYR A 173 -0.55 13.79 13.40
C TYR A 173 0.52 12.78 13.81
N ILE A 174 1.70 13.27 14.24
CA ILE A 174 2.79 12.42 14.70
C ILE A 174 2.32 11.48 15.82
N ASP A 175 1.59 12.01 16.80
CA ASP A 175 1.05 11.22 17.90
C ASP A 175 0.02 10.18 17.41
N ALA A 176 -0.83 10.53 16.45
CA ALA A 176 -1.77 9.59 15.84
C ALA A 176 -1.04 8.50 15.07
N ALA A 177 -0.05 8.84 14.23
CA ALA A 177 0.75 7.87 13.49
C ALA A 177 1.48 6.91 14.43
N MET A 178 2.13 7.42 15.48
CA MET A 178 2.86 6.61 16.45
C MET A 178 1.97 5.66 17.26
N ARG A 179 0.69 5.98 17.47
CA ARG A 179 -0.29 5.06 18.08
C ARG A 179 -0.69 3.89 17.19
N ASN A 180 -0.49 4.02 15.89
CA ASN A 180 -0.88 3.03 14.90
C ASN A 180 0.31 2.23 14.34
N VAL A 181 1.52 2.40 14.85
CA VAL A 181 2.68 1.64 14.35
C VAL A 181 2.47 0.14 14.54
N ASP A 182 2.57 -0.61 13.44
CA ASP A 182 2.53 -2.08 13.43
C ASP A 182 3.94 -2.63 13.64
N TRP A 183 4.28 -2.81 14.91
CA TRP A 183 5.58 -3.31 15.31
C TRP A 183 5.81 -4.78 14.96
N ALA A 184 4.76 -5.58 14.82
CA ALA A 184 4.90 -6.97 14.39
C ALA A 184 5.41 -7.03 12.93
N ARG A 185 4.88 -6.18 12.06
CA ARG A 185 5.37 -6.06 10.68
C ARG A 185 6.74 -5.40 10.60
N ALA A 186 7.03 -4.42 11.45
CA ALA A 186 8.36 -3.84 11.56
C ALA A 186 9.40 -4.89 11.97
N GLU A 187 9.06 -5.78 12.91
CA GLU A 187 9.90 -6.91 13.31
C GLU A 187 10.20 -7.86 12.14
N LEU A 188 9.19 -8.22 11.34
CA LEU A 188 9.42 -9.09 10.16
C LEU A 188 10.43 -8.47 9.19
N ARG A 189 10.34 -7.15 8.95
CA ARG A 189 11.31 -6.43 8.12
C ARG A 189 12.71 -6.41 8.76
N TYR A 190 12.76 -6.18 10.06
CA TYR A 190 14.01 -6.21 10.82
C TYR A 190 14.68 -7.60 10.75
N LEU A 191 13.91 -8.67 10.97
CA LEU A 191 14.40 -10.05 10.88
C LEU A 191 14.92 -10.39 9.47
N SER A 192 14.20 -9.92 8.43
CA SER A 192 14.67 -10.06 7.05
C SER A 192 15.98 -9.31 6.81
N ALA A 193 16.10 -8.07 7.31
CA ALA A 193 17.29 -7.23 7.16
C ALA A 193 18.52 -7.78 7.92
N THR A 194 18.31 -8.47 9.04
CA THR A 194 19.38 -9.11 9.83
C THR A 194 19.76 -10.51 9.32
N GLY A 195 19.02 -11.08 8.39
CA GLY A 195 19.18 -12.47 7.93
C GLY A 195 18.69 -13.52 8.94
N GLU A 196 17.96 -13.10 9.97
CA GLU A 196 17.40 -14.00 10.99
C GLU A 196 16.03 -14.56 10.58
N GLY A 197 15.36 -13.92 9.61
CA GLY A 197 14.03 -14.34 9.10
C GLY A 197 14.03 -15.71 8.43
N GLU A 198 15.12 -16.11 7.79
CA GLU A 198 15.22 -17.41 7.12
C GLU A 198 15.25 -18.62 8.07
N ARG A 199 15.65 -18.42 9.33
CA ARG A 199 15.67 -19.49 10.33
C ARG A 199 14.32 -19.74 11.00
N GLY A 200 13.37 -18.81 10.91
CA GLY A 200 12.02 -18.90 11.50
C GLY A 200 10.89 -19.19 10.51
N ALA A 201 11.13 -19.01 9.21
CA ALA A 201 10.08 -19.11 8.16
C ALA A 201 9.58 -20.55 7.90
N GLY A 202 10.19 -21.55 8.50
CA GLY A 202 9.80 -22.97 8.33
C GLY A 202 8.47 -23.38 9.00
N MET A 203 7.83 -22.53 9.79
CA MET A 203 6.62 -22.89 10.57
C MET A 203 5.37 -22.02 10.34
N ALA A 204 5.39 -21.02 9.48
CA ALA A 204 4.25 -20.10 9.33
C ALA A 204 3.55 -20.11 7.95
N ALA A 205 3.89 -20.99 7.04
CA ALA A 205 3.37 -21.01 5.68
C ALA A 205 2.45 -22.21 5.43
N GLN A 206 1.26 -22.23 6.04
CA GLN A 206 0.10 -22.99 5.53
C GLN A 206 -1.21 -22.24 5.81
N GLN A 207 -1.30 -20.97 5.44
CA GLN A 207 -2.58 -20.40 5.07
C GLN A 207 -2.73 -20.66 3.58
N THR A 208 -3.73 -21.47 3.19
CA THR A 208 -4.18 -21.57 1.80
C THR A 208 -4.59 -20.17 1.36
N GLU A 209 -3.68 -19.46 0.69
CA GLU A 209 -3.98 -18.15 0.14
C GLU A 209 -5.09 -18.31 -0.89
N LEU A 210 -6.20 -17.60 -0.67
CA LEU A 210 -7.26 -17.54 -1.67
C LEU A 210 -6.68 -16.98 -2.97
N PRO A 211 -7.03 -17.55 -4.14
CA PRO A 211 -6.58 -17.00 -5.40
C PRO A 211 -6.98 -15.54 -5.54
N CYS A 212 -6.03 -14.70 -5.94
CA CYS A 212 -6.26 -13.29 -6.20
C CYS A 212 -5.89 -12.90 -7.63
N VAL A 213 -6.34 -11.73 -8.04
CA VAL A 213 -5.98 -11.09 -9.31
C VAL A 213 -5.65 -9.62 -9.04
N SER A 214 -4.63 -9.07 -9.70
CA SER A 214 -4.31 -7.65 -9.59
C SER A 214 -5.24 -6.81 -10.47
N VAL A 215 -5.39 -5.54 -10.10
CA VAL A 215 -6.21 -4.58 -10.85
C VAL A 215 -5.66 -4.33 -12.25
N GLU A 216 -4.35 -4.36 -12.42
CA GLU A 216 -3.68 -4.22 -13.72
C GLU A 216 -4.02 -5.40 -14.64
N ALA A 217 -3.99 -6.63 -14.12
CA ALA A 217 -4.35 -7.82 -14.90
C ALA A 217 -5.81 -7.77 -15.36
N ILE A 218 -6.72 -7.24 -14.53
CA ILE A 218 -8.12 -7.03 -14.91
C ILE A 218 -8.22 -5.99 -16.02
N ARG A 219 -7.60 -4.83 -15.85
CA ARG A 219 -7.57 -3.76 -16.84
C ARG A 219 -7.04 -4.27 -18.19
N ASP A 220 -5.92 -4.97 -18.19
CA ASP A 220 -5.26 -5.45 -19.40
C ASP A 220 -6.13 -6.49 -20.14
N ARG A 221 -6.84 -7.37 -19.41
CA ARG A 221 -7.81 -8.32 -19.98
C ARG A 221 -9.02 -7.61 -20.58
N MET A 222 -9.58 -6.60 -19.90
CA MET A 222 -10.67 -5.78 -20.42
C MET A 222 -10.25 -5.00 -21.66
N ALA A 223 -9.05 -4.41 -21.68
CA ALA A 223 -8.49 -3.72 -22.84
C ALA A 223 -8.30 -4.66 -24.03
N GLY A 224 -8.02 -5.95 -23.77
CA GLY A 224 -7.97 -7.01 -24.78
C GLY A 224 -9.34 -7.48 -25.27
N GLY A 225 -10.44 -6.89 -24.80
CA GLY A 225 -11.82 -7.23 -25.20
C GLY A 225 -12.40 -8.47 -24.51
N GLU A 226 -11.78 -8.95 -23.44
CA GLU A 226 -12.29 -10.09 -22.68
C GLU A 226 -13.50 -9.70 -21.83
N THR A 227 -14.58 -10.46 -21.92
CA THR A 227 -15.73 -10.31 -21.03
C THR A 227 -15.44 -11.02 -19.71
N LEU A 228 -15.56 -10.28 -18.60
CA LEU A 228 -15.24 -10.78 -17.26
C LEU A 228 -16.47 -10.72 -16.35
N GLN A 229 -16.69 -11.75 -15.54
CA GLN A 229 -17.69 -11.70 -14.47
C GLN A 229 -17.11 -10.95 -13.26
N VAL A 230 -17.31 -9.63 -13.19
CA VAL A 230 -16.82 -8.79 -12.10
C VAL A 230 -17.95 -8.48 -11.13
N ILE A 231 -17.78 -8.88 -9.87
CA ILE A 231 -18.81 -8.76 -8.84
C ILE A 231 -18.34 -7.77 -7.75
N ASP A 232 -19.12 -6.69 -7.61
CA ASP A 232 -18.99 -5.74 -6.53
C ASP A 232 -19.71 -6.26 -5.28
N VAL A 233 -18.98 -6.60 -4.25
CA VAL A 233 -19.54 -7.07 -2.99
C VAL A 233 -19.28 -6.09 -1.83
N ARG A 234 -19.21 -4.80 -2.14
CA ARG A 234 -19.17 -3.78 -1.09
C ARG A 234 -20.46 -3.86 -0.27
N PRO A 235 -20.38 -3.78 1.08
CA PRO A 235 -21.59 -3.62 1.89
C PRO A 235 -22.45 -2.47 1.36
N ALA A 236 -23.78 -2.60 1.39
CA ALA A 236 -24.73 -1.65 0.79
C ALA A 236 -24.41 -0.19 1.16
N LYS A 237 -24.08 0.08 2.43
CA LYS A 237 -23.69 1.42 2.90
C LYS A 237 -22.53 2.02 2.10
N TYR A 238 -21.50 1.24 1.81
CA TYR A 238 -20.33 1.73 1.06
C TYR A 238 -20.62 1.87 -0.43
N HIS A 239 -21.42 0.96 -0.99
CA HIS A 239 -21.90 1.05 -2.37
C HIS A 239 -22.81 2.27 -2.60
N GLU A 240 -23.60 2.66 -1.62
CA GLU A 240 -24.46 3.86 -1.69
C GLU A 240 -23.66 5.17 -1.60
N LEU A 241 -22.62 5.18 -0.75
CA LEU A 241 -21.76 6.37 -0.56
C LEU A 241 -20.83 6.62 -1.75
N GLU A 242 -20.36 5.56 -2.39
CA GLU A 242 -19.41 5.63 -3.50
C GLU A 242 -20.01 4.93 -4.72
N LYS A 243 -20.47 5.73 -5.69
CA LYS A 243 -21.15 5.22 -6.89
C LYS A 243 -20.22 4.70 -7.98
N SER A 244 -18.92 5.05 -7.92
CA SER A 244 -17.96 4.50 -8.89
C SER A 244 -17.81 2.98 -8.71
N THR A 245 -17.69 2.26 -9.83
CA THR A 245 -17.52 0.82 -9.89
C THR A 245 -16.40 0.47 -10.85
N MET A 246 -15.86 -0.75 -10.77
CA MET A 246 -15.04 -1.28 -11.84
C MET A 246 -15.90 -1.47 -13.11
N ALA A 247 -15.31 -1.28 -14.29
CA ALA A 247 -16.02 -1.43 -15.55
C ALA A 247 -16.67 -2.84 -15.64
N GLY A 248 -17.93 -2.90 -16.07
CA GLY A 248 -18.68 -4.15 -16.22
C GLY A 248 -19.06 -4.85 -14.91
N ALA A 249 -18.81 -4.23 -13.75
CA ALA A 249 -19.14 -4.83 -12.46
C ALA A 249 -20.65 -4.78 -12.17
N THR A 250 -21.15 -5.86 -11.56
CA THR A 250 -22.50 -5.95 -11.02
C THR A 250 -22.42 -6.01 -9.50
N TRP A 251 -23.14 -5.11 -8.82
CA TRP A 251 -23.24 -5.17 -7.36
C TRP A 251 -24.12 -6.33 -6.90
N ARG A 252 -23.64 -7.04 -5.89
CA ARG A 252 -24.36 -8.13 -5.22
C ARG A 252 -24.18 -8.02 -3.70
N ASP A 253 -25.26 -8.29 -2.97
CA ASP A 253 -25.25 -8.27 -1.52
C ASP A 253 -24.30 -9.36 -0.98
N PRO A 254 -23.21 -9.00 -0.27
CA PRO A 254 -22.26 -9.98 0.27
C PRO A 254 -22.84 -10.91 1.31
N GLU A 255 -23.97 -10.54 1.98
CA GLU A 255 -24.61 -11.36 2.99
C GLU A 255 -25.57 -12.40 2.39
N ARG A 256 -25.88 -12.30 1.09
CA ARG A 256 -26.87 -13.12 0.40
C ARG A 256 -26.29 -13.94 -0.75
N VAL A 257 -25.04 -14.39 -0.64
CA VAL A 257 -24.30 -15.07 -1.73
C VAL A 257 -25.09 -16.24 -2.32
N GLY A 258 -25.70 -17.10 -1.49
CA GLY A 258 -26.47 -18.25 -1.95
C GLY A 258 -27.74 -17.91 -2.76
N GLU A 259 -28.23 -16.67 -2.74
CA GLU A 259 -29.40 -16.27 -3.50
C GLU A 259 -29.07 -15.88 -4.94
N TRP A 260 -27.86 -15.34 -5.17
CA TRP A 260 -27.47 -14.83 -6.48
C TRP A 260 -26.33 -15.63 -7.15
N SER A 261 -25.64 -16.49 -6.41
CA SER A 261 -24.53 -17.28 -6.98
C SER A 261 -24.99 -18.17 -8.16
N GLY A 262 -26.23 -18.65 -8.13
CA GLY A 262 -26.79 -19.46 -9.22
C GLY A 262 -26.97 -18.72 -10.57
N GLU A 263 -26.85 -17.39 -10.58
CA GLU A 263 -26.92 -16.57 -11.80
C GLU A 263 -25.54 -16.47 -12.50
N LEU A 264 -24.46 -16.92 -11.84
CA LEU A 264 -23.11 -16.84 -12.38
C LEU A 264 -22.75 -18.04 -13.26
N SER A 265 -21.93 -17.80 -14.28
CA SER A 265 -21.36 -18.87 -15.10
C SER A 265 -20.23 -19.58 -14.36
N LYS A 266 -20.27 -20.93 -14.33
CA LYS A 266 -19.17 -21.75 -13.80
C LYS A 266 -18.06 -22.02 -14.83
N SER A 267 -18.27 -21.67 -16.08
CA SER A 267 -17.29 -21.84 -17.16
C SER A 267 -16.27 -20.69 -17.22
N GLU A 268 -16.52 -19.58 -16.53
CA GLU A 268 -15.70 -18.37 -16.54
C GLU A 268 -15.26 -17.99 -15.13
N PRO A 269 -14.07 -17.40 -14.96
CA PRO A 269 -13.63 -16.89 -13.66
C PRO A 269 -14.54 -15.80 -13.11
N VAL A 270 -14.83 -15.84 -11.82
CA VAL A 270 -15.59 -14.80 -11.09
C VAL A 270 -14.61 -13.93 -10.33
N LEU A 271 -14.54 -12.65 -10.68
CA LEU A 271 -13.67 -11.67 -10.03
C LEU A 271 -14.45 -10.88 -9.00
N VAL A 272 -14.09 -11.03 -7.73
CA VAL A 272 -14.83 -10.46 -6.60
C VAL A 272 -14.06 -9.33 -5.98
N TYR A 273 -14.64 -8.14 -5.86
CA TYR A 273 -14.00 -7.03 -5.15
C TYR A 273 -14.90 -6.40 -4.09
N CYS A 274 -14.27 -5.88 -3.06
CA CYS A 274 -14.86 -4.95 -2.11
C CYS A 274 -14.06 -3.63 -2.11
N VAL A 275 -14.14 -2.81 -1.06
CA VAL A 275 -13.44 -1.52 -1.04
C VAL A 275 -11.93 -1.67 -1.13
N TYR A 276 -11.34 -2.54 -0.29
CA TYR A 276 -9.86 -2.68 -0.13
C TYR A 276 -9.33 -4.09 -0.38
N GLY A 277 -10.17 -5.05 -0.81
CA GLY A 277 -9.74 -6.43 -1.07
C GLY A 277 -9.49 -7.26 0.20
N PHE A 278 -10.15 -6.95 1.32
CA PHE A 278 -10.05 -7.70 2.57
C PHE A 278 -11.27 -8.62 2.81
N HIS A 279 -11.72 -8.72 4.08
CA HIS A 279 -12.66 -9.75 4.57
C HIS A 279 -13.88 -10.00 3.69
N VAL A 280 -14.57 -8.94 3.23
CA VAL A 280 -15.82 -9.11 2.48
C VAL A 280 -15.53 -9.78 1.16
N GLY A 281 -14.61 -9.24 0.35
CA GLY A 281 -14.21 -9.83 -0.93
C GLY A 281 -13.66 -11.25 -0.75
N CYS A 282 -12.78 -11.45 0.22
CA CYS A 282 -12.21 -12.76 0.53
C CYS A 282 -13.28 -13.76 1.02
N GLY A 283 -14.21 -13.31 1.88
CA GLY A 283 -15.31 -14.14 2.40
C GLY A 283 -16.23 -14.63 1.29
N VAL A 284 -16.67 -13.73 0.41
CA VAL A 284 -17.51 -14.09 -0.75
C VAL A 284 -16.75 -14.98 -1.72
N THR A 285 -15.47 -14.68 -1.99
CA THR A 285 -14.62 -15.56 -2.83
C THR A 285 -14.55 -16.98 -2.28
N ALA A 286 -14.34 -17.12 -0.97
CA ALA A 286 -14.31 -18.44 -0.32
C ALA A 286 -15.66 -19.17 -0.41
N ALA A 287 -16.78 -18.44 -0.26
CA ALA A 287 -18.12 -19.02 -0.40
C ALA A 287 -18.39 -19.53 -1.84
N LEU A 288 -18.11 -18.72 -2.85
CA LEU A 288 -18.27 -19.12 -4.25
C LEU A 288 -17.38 -20.30 -4.63
N ARG A 289 -16.15 -20.37 -4.12
CA ARG A 289 -15.27 -21.52 -4.34
C ARG A 289 -15.79 -22.82 -3.73
N LYS A 290 -16.45 -22.75 -2.57
CA LYS A 290 -17.14 -23.92 -1.97
C LYS A 290 -18.28 -24.43 -2.85
N GLU A 291 -18.91 -23.55 -3.62
CA GLU A 291 -19.96 -23.89 -4.60
C GLU A 291 -19.41 -24.32 -5.97
N GLY A 292 -18.08 -24.39 -6.13
CA GLY A 292 -17.40 -24.89 -7.33
C GLY A 292 -17.14 -23.86 -8.41
N PHE A 293 -17.19 -22.53 -8.10
CA PHE A 293 -16.79 -21.47 -9.01
C PHE A 293 -15.25 -21.27 -9.00
N ASP A 294 -14.65 -20.89 -10.14
CA ASP A 294 -13.30 -20.32 -10.17
C ASP A 294 -13.36 -18.85 -9.73
N ALA A 295 -13.62 -18.66 -8.45
CA ALA A 295 -13.69 -17.31 -7.88
C ALA A 295 -12.31 -16.84 -7.38
N ARG A 296 -11.98 -15.58 -7.68
CA ARG A 296 -10.74 -14.90 -7.31
C ARG A 296 -11.06 -13.52 -6.72
N TYR A 297 -10.45 -13.15 -5.60
CA TYR A 297 -10.63 -11.80 -5.10
C TYR A 297 -9.69 -10.82 -5.80
N VAL A 298 -10.13 -9.57 -5.93
CA VAL A 298 -9.32 -8.48 -6.51
C VAL A 298 -8.45 -7.89 -5.41
N ALA A 299 -7.15 -8.02 -5.58
CA ALA A 299 -6.17 -7.47 -4.65
C ALA A 299 -6.28 -5.93 -4.58
N GLY A 300 -6.43 -5.40 -3.36
CA GLY A 300 -6.62 -3.96 -3.13
C GLY A 300 -8.00 -3.40 -3.48
N GLY A 301 -8.90 -4.21 -4.06
CA GLY A 301 -10.31 -3.85 -4.31
C GLY A 301 -10.49 -2.61 -5.17
N LEU A 302 -11.61 -1.88 -4.94
CA LEU A 302 -11.92 -0.65 -5.68
C LEU A 302 -10.88 0.46 -5.46
N SER A 303 -10.29 0.54 -4.28
CA SER A 303 -9.28 1.56 -3.98
C SER A 303 -8.02 1.39 -4.83
N ALA A 304 -7.53 0.15 -5.02
CA ALA A 304 -6.42 -0.11 -5.94
C ALA A 304 -6.80 0.16 -7.40
N TRP A 305 -8.05 -0.14 -7.82
CA TRP A 305 -8.56 0.18 -9.15
C TRP A 305 -8.51 1.69 -9.43
N LYS A 306 -8.93 2.50 -8.47
CA LYS A 306 -8.82 3.96 -8.56
C LYS A 306 -7.37 4.43 -8.60
N ALA A 307 -6.50 3.82 -7.80
CA ALA A 307 -5.08 4.17 -7.74
C ALA A 307 -4.35 3.96 -9.08
N ILE A 308 -4.77 3.02 -9.93
CA ILE A 308 -4.23 2.88 -11.30
C ILE A 308 -4.82 3.88 -12.30
N GLY A 309 -5.65 4.82 -11.86
CA GLY A 309 -6.23 5.89 -12.70
C GLY A 309 -7.52 5.53 -13.43
N GLU A 310 -8.12 4.39 -13.15
CA GLU A 310 -9.38 3.95 -13.74
C GLU A 310 -10.59 4.58 -13.01
N HIS A 311 -10.73 5.91 -13.14
CA HIS A 311 -11.90 6.64 -12.66
C HIS A 311 -12.97 6.68 -13.75
N ARG A 312 -13.87 5.73 -13.80
CA ARG A 312 -15.13 5.93 -14.54
C ARG A 312 -16.19 6.42 -13.56
N SER A 313 -16.43 7.72 -13.55
CA SER A 313 -17.66 8.28 -13.01
C SER A 313 -18.84 7.77 -13.83
N ALA A 314 -19.93 7.38 -13.18
CA ALA A 314 -21.18 6.95 -13.80
C ALA A 314 -21.94 8.11 -14.53
N GLU A 315 -21.32 9.27 -14.75
CA GLU A 315 -21.98 10.50 -15.25
C GLU A 315 -21.61 10.89 -16.69
N ALA A 316 -21.10 9.99 -17.51
CA ALA A 316 -20.76 10.31 -18.90
C ALA A 316 -21.71 9.71 -19.95
N GLU A 317 -22.90 9.26 -19.56
CA GLU A 317 -23.98 8.83 -20.51
C GLU A 317 -25.33 9.46 -20.12
N THR A 318 -25.49 10.76 -20.41
CA THR A 318 -26.79 11.39 -20.67
C THR A 318 -26.67 12.41 -21.81
#